data_29d97fb6e5bfc0426c589b77ad4b3d15
#
_entry.id   29d97fb6e5bfc0426c589b77ad4b3d15
#
_cell.length_a   1.000
_cell.length_b   1.000
_cell.length_c   1.000
_cell.angle_alpha   90.00
_cell.angle_beta   90.00
_cell.angle_gamma   90.00
#
_symmetry.space_group_name_H-M   'P 1'
#
loop_
_entity.id
_entity.type
_entity.pdbx_description
1 polymer ?
#
loop_
_entity_poly.entity_id
_entity_poly.type
_entity_poly.pdbx_seq_one_letter_code
_entity_poly.pdbx_strand_id
1 'polypeptide(L)'
;MGVNALFTAVSGLDANQTYLGVIGNNIANSNTIGFKSSSPIFENLVSQTLSGTSNSQEGLGTDVYSIQQQFTQGAMENTSNPLNMAVDGNGFFIVQAPNGSTYYTRNGTFSENAKGQIVDSTGQNVVMGYALNSAGIATAGTPSPITLNTGAIAPLATTAATLTANLNSNISPQTTPTTTTGNFMGGYVTGNYSAGATTLNVSGMINTPAAGGPPSLLIGNGDGTTNLYTVSKYWTGANGTGTGYAPGAIPAGTTIQSVTLSSSLTSNILQNTAISQQTLGVTSTTGILPGSDIQIGATGTLTAGAYQFLNTVASVSSANGTVNLSNAMPAGDTANTFTAGDSVISGPANDYYSTTINVYDSLGNSLPMTVTFAPQSSTAGNWNAYYSINGTAAQRPSLTPSTDSSPDITFNSSGQITSTSSLTLTDVPVYVTGATGLPDGAAQPLNIALNLTNLTQYAATSATTAFTQNGYTTGTLTSFTVDQNGRVSGQFSNGQTEYLYQVALANFISPTGLTSEGNSLYAQTFASGQPAVGVANSGNFGYITDSALEQSNVDISSEFTNMIVAQNAYVANSKVLTTENSVLTALESSVQ
;
A
#
# COMPACT_ATOMS: atom_id res chain seq x y z
N MET A 1 78.43 -18.34 -18.10
CA MET A 1 77.72 -17.05 -18.24
C MET A 1 76.63 -17.05 -19.36
N GLY A 2 76.93 -17.54 -20.58
CA GLY A 2 75.92 -17.48 -21.67
C GLY A 2 74.64 -18.26 -21.44
N VAL A 3 74.68 -19.41 -20.72
CA VAL A 3 73.44 -20.17 -20.43
C VAL A 3 72.52 -19.45 -19.47
N ASN A 4 73.04 -18.72 -18.47
CA ASN A 4 72.20 -17.97 -17.54
C ASN A 4 71.52 -16.76 -18.21
N ALA A 5 72.23 -16.06 -19.11
CA ALA A 5 71.66 -14.97 -19.90
C ALA A 5 70.54 -15.43 -20.83
N LEU A 6 70.67 -16.65 -21.38
CA LEU A 6 69.64 -17.29 -22.21
C LEU A 6 68.38 -17.61 -21.39
N PHE A 7 68.52 -18.18 -20.18
CA PHE A 7 67.37 -18.44 -19.29
C PHE A 7 66.72 -17.15 -18.81
N THR A 8 67.50 -16.13 -18.47
CA THR A 8 66.99 -14.84 -18.08
C THR A 8 66.19 -14.17 -19.23
N ALA A 9 66.67 -14.24 -20.46
CA ALA A 9 65.97 -13.72 -21.61
C ALA A 9 64.67 -14.49 -21.91
N VAL A 10 64.68 -15.82 -21.78
CA VAL A 10 63.47 -16.66 -21.96
C VAL A 10 62.42 -16.34 -20.88
N SER A 11 62.84 -16.28 -19.60
CA SER A 11 61.90 -15.92 -18.53
C SER A 11 61.27 -14.53 -18.73
N GLY A 12 62.08 -13.57 -19.21
CA GLY A 12 61.58 -12.24 -19.57
C GLY A 12 60.62 -12.25 -20.77
N LEU A 13 60.82 -13.13 -21.74
CA LEU A 13 59.90 -13.34 -22.86
C LEU A 13 58.55 -13.87 -22.37
N ASP A 14 58.54 -14.94 -21.58
CA ASP A 14 57.33 -15.57 -21.03
C ASP A 14 56.53 -14.60 -20.14
N ALA A 15 57.21 -13.86 -19.30
CA ALA A 15 56.61 -12.86 -18.47
C ALA A 15 55.95 -11.73 -19.29
N ASN A 16 56.64 -11.22 -20.33
CA ASN A 16 56.06 -10.18 -21.19
C ASN A 16 54.96 -10.71 -22.12
N GLN A 17 55.03 -11.98 -22.56
CA GLN A 17 53.95 -12.60 -23.30
C GLN A 17 52.68 -12.72 -22.45
N THR A 18 52.77 -13.13 -21.19
CA THR A 18 51.65 -13.16 -20.25
C THR A 18 51.10 -11.76 -20.04
N TYR A 19 51.98 -10.77 -19.89
CA TYR A 19 51.55 -9.36 -19.73
C TYR A 19 50.79 -8.88 -20.97
N LEU A 20 51.26 -9.13 -22.17
CA LEU A 20 50.53 -8.80 -23.40
C LEU A 20 49.19 -9.50 -23.48
N GLY A 21 49.08 -10.74 -23.02
CA GLY A 21 47.81 -11.46 -22.93
C GLY A 21 46.82 -10.80 -21.98
N VAL A 22 47.30 -10.35 -20.81
CA VAL A 22 46.46 -9.62 -19.81
C VAL A 22 46.00 -8.28 -20.37
N ILE A 23 46.89 -7.49 -20.98
CA ILE A 23 46.54 -6.22 -21.64
C ILE A 23 45.50 -6.45 -22.75
N GLY A 24 45.69 -7.45 -23.60
CA GLY A 24 44.75 -7.82 -24.64
C GLY A 24 43.36 -8.15 -24.10
N ASN A 25 43.30 -8.90 -22.98
CA ASN A 25 42.05 -9.23 -22.31
C ASN A 25 41.39 -7.96 -21.71
N ASN A 26 42.17 -7.07 -21.07
CA ASN A 26 41.63 -5.80 -20.55
C ASN A 26 41.02 -4.95 -21.68
N ILE A 27 41.72 -4.76 -22.78
CA ILE A 27 41.22 -3.98 -23.94
C ILE A 27 39.98 -4.63 -24.52
N ALA A 28 39.95 -5.96 -24.69
CA ALA A 28 38.80 -6.68 -25.23
C ALA A 28 37.53 -6.47 -24.36
N ASN A 29 37.71 -6.29 -23.04
CA ASN A 29 36.63 -6.13 -22.09
C ASN A 29 36.42 -4.68 -21.64
N SER A 30 36.95 -3.70 -22.37
CA SER A 30 36.78 -2.27 -22.05
C SER A 30 35.34 -1.80 -22.08
N ASN A 31 34.45 -2.47 -22.83
CA ASN A 31 33.01 -2.18 -22.93
C ASN A 31 32.14 -3.23 -22.18
N THR A 32 32.74 -4.12 -21.41
CA THR A 32 32.00 -5.12 -20.64
C THR A 32 31.57 -4.52 -19.30
N ILE A 33 30.26 -4.51 -19.03
CA ILE A 33 29.67 -3.96 -17.81
C ILE A 33 30.23 -4.69 -16.57
N GLY A 34 30.66 -3.93 -15.57
CA GLY A 34 31.18 -4.45 -14.30
C GLY A 34 32.52 -5.22 -14.42
N PHE A 35 33.17 -5.16 -15.58
CA PHE A 35 34.48 -5.78 -15.74
C PHE A 35 35.55 -5.07 -14.89
N LYS A 36 36.43 -5.85 -14.30
CA LYS A 36 37.59 -5.37 -13.53
C LYS A 36 38.89 -5.76 -14.24
N SER A 37 39.71 -4.75 -14.56
CA SER A 37 41.00 -4.93 -15.19
C SER A 37 41.89 -5.84 -14.37
N SER A 38 42.77 -6.55 -15.00
CA SER A 38 43.77 -7.40 -14.36
C SER A 38 45.16 -6.83 -14.60
N SER A 39 46.04 -7.03 -13.62
CA SER A 39 47.45 -6.67 -13.73
C SER A 39 48.34 -7.81 -13.23
N PRO A 40 49.36 -8.22 -13.98
CA PRO A 40 50.31 -9.21 -13.51
C PRO A 40 51.24 -8.61 -12.47
N ILE A 41 51.58 -9.40 -11.46
CA ILE A 41 52.64 -9.10 -10.49
C ILE A 41 53.82 -9.99 -10.84
N PHE A 42 54.97 -9.34 -11.06
CA PHE A 42 56.22 -10.03 -11.38
C PHE A 42 57.03 -10.24 -10.11
N GLU A 43 57.72 -11.40 -10.07
CA GLU A 43 58.72 -11.67 -9.03
C GLU A 43 60.08 -11.93 -9.68
N ASN A 44 61.14 -11.60 -8.94
CA ASN A 44 62.50 -11.94 -9.35
C ASN A 44 62.81 -13.37 -8.89
N LEU A 45 63.34 -14.17 -9.78
CA LEU A 45 63.84 -15.49 -9.43
C LEU A 45 65.07 -15.41 -8.57
N VAL A 46 65.29 -16.38 -7.68
CA VAL A 46 66.39 -16.42 -6.73
C VAL A 46 67.73 -16.27 -7.46
N SER A 47 68.54 -15.29 -7.02
CA SER A 47 69.85 -15.07 -7.59
C SER A 47 70.86 -16.16 -7.16
N GLN A 48 71.72 -16.54 -8.07
CA GLN A 48 72.81 -17.45 -7.78
C GLN A 48 74.04 -16.69 -7.35
N THR A 49 74.70 -17.13 -6.27
CA THR A 49 75.99 -16.54 -5.83
C THR A 49 77.14 -16.99 -6.70
N LEU A 50 77.79 -16.08 -7.38
CA LEU A 50 78.98 -16.32 -8.13
C LEU A 50 80.18 -16.33 -7.16
N SER A 51 80.92 -17.43 -7.06
CA SER A 51 82.16 -17.51 -6.29
C SER A 51 82.07 -17.48 -4.74
N GLY A 52 80.92 -17.89 -4.15
CA GLY A 52 80.82 -18.13 -2.70
C GLY A 52 80.86 -16.91 -1.79
N THR A 53 80.85 -15.70 -2.32
CA THR A 53 80.79 -14.45 -1.56
C THR A 53 79.42 -13.78 -1.78
N SER A 54 78.78 -13.33 -0.70
CA SER A 54 77.43 -12.74 -0.70
C SER A 54 77.31 -11.44 -1.52
N ASN A 55 78.40 -10.87 -2.00
CA ASN A 55 78.43 -9.61 -2.75
C ASN A 55 78.46 -9.76 -4.27
N SER A 56 78.44 -11.00 -4.81
CA SER A 56 78.40 -11.25 -6.23
C SER A 56 77.24 -12.22 -6.56
N GLN A 57 76.10 -11.65 -6.81
CA GLN A 57 74.89 -12.39 -7.17
C GLN A 57 74.48 -12.11 -8.62
N GLU A 58 74.20 -13.14 -9.37
CA GLU A 58 73.67 -13.06 -10.72
C GLU A 58 72.17 -13.40 -10.68
N GLY A 59 71.28 -12.52 -11.22
CA GLY A 59 69.84 -12.76 -11.28
C GLY A 59 69.48 -13.85 -12.29
N LEU A 60 68.51 -14.68 -11.97
CA LEU A 60 68.03 -15.77 -12.81
C LEU A 60 66.78 -15.41 -13.66
N GLY A 61 66.43 -14.11 -13.66
CA GLY A 61 65.29 -13.61 -14.42
C GLY A 61 64.05 -13.30 -13.58
N THR A 62 62.90 -13.32 -14.22
CA THR A 62 61.60 -12.96 -13.64
C THR A 62 60.55 -14.00 -13.97
N ASP A 63 59.53 -14.10 -13.12
CA ASP A 63 58.34 -14.93 -13.39
C ASP A 63 57.09 -14.13 -13.02
N VAL A 64 55.91 -14.60 -13.48
CA VAL A 64 54.63 -14.03 -13.10
C VAL A 64 54.15 -14.71 -11.83
N TYR A 65 54.23 -13.99 -10.71
CA TYR A 65 53.78 -14.49 -9.40
C TYR A 65 52.27 -14.70 -9.39
N SER A 66 51.50 -13.70 -9.87
CA SER A 66 50.03 -13.78 -9.94
C SER A 66 49.46 -12.72 -10.90
N ILE A 67 48.25 -12.98 -11.37
CA ILE A 67 47.45 -11.99 -12.10
C ILE A 67 46.36 -11.51 -11.16
N GLN A 68 46.43 -10.27 -10.70
CA GLN A 68 45.47 -9.68 -9.75
C GLN A 68 44.47 -8.80 -10.46
N GLN A 69 43.21 -8.96 -10.07
CA GLN A 69 42.13 -8.03 -10.51
C GLN A 69 42.15 -6.74 -9.71
N GLN A 70 41.87 -5.64 -10.40
CA GLN A 70 41.80 -4.30 -9.83
C GLN A 70 40.35 -3.93 -9.58
N PHE A 71 39.91 -3.97 -8.32
CA PHE A 71 38.52 -3.68 -7.95
C PHE A 71 38.24 -2.16 -7.74
N THR A 72 39.00 -1.30 -8.41
CA THR A 72 38.68 0.11 -8.48
C THR A 72 37.34 0.32 -9.21
N GLN A 73 36.63 1.38 -8.83
CA GLN A 73 35.33 1.67 -9.42
C GLN A 73 35.48 2.20 -10.86
N GLY A 74 34.63 1.68 -11.76
CA GLY A 74 34.47 2.18 -13.13
C GLY A 74 33.54 3.41 -13.19
N ALA A 75 33.45 4.02 -14.36
CA ALA A 75 32.49 5.11 -14.58
C ALA A 75 31.05 4.58 -14.48
N MET A 76 30.15 5.44 -13.95
CA MET A 76 28.73 5.13 -13.91
C MET A 76 28.02 5.66 -15.16
N GLU A 77 27.22 4.82 -15.80
CA GLU A 77 26.41 5.18 -16.96
C GLU A 77 24.92 5.03 -16.63
N ASN A 78 24.13 6.10 -16.85
CA ASN A 78 22.71 6.07 -16.63
C ASN A 78 21.99 5.31 -17.74
N THR A 79 20.99 4.55 -17.38
CA THR A 79 20.14 3.74 -18.28
C THR A 79 18.66 4.06 -18.06
N SER A 80 17.80 3.57 -18.95
CA SER A 80 16.34 3.73 -18.81
C SER A 80 15.65 2.58 -18.07
N ASN A 81 16.39 1.50 -17.75
CA ASN A 81 15.83 0.34 -17.07
C ASN A 81 15.98 0.50 -15.55
N PRO A 82 14.89 0.58 -14.77
CA PRO A 82 14.95 0.74 -13.31
C PRO A 82 15.51 -0.47 -12.57
N LEU A 83 15.61 -1.64 -13.21
CA LEU A 83 16.24 -2.82 -12.63
C LEU A 83 17.77 -2.86 -12.84
N ASN A 84 18.32 -1.97 -13.69
CA ASN A 84 19.75 -1.79 -13.77
C ASN A 84 20.24 -1.07 -12.51
N MET A 85 21.19 -1.65 -11.84
CA MET A 85 21.72 -1.16 -10.56
C MET A 85 23.24 -1.15 -10.58
N ALA A 86 23.85 -0.12 -10.03
CA ALA A 86 25.28 -0.07 -9.82
C ALA A 86 25.59 0.16 -8.34
N VAL A 87 26.66 -0.45 -7.86
CA VAL A 87 27.17 -0.21 -6.49
C VAL A 87 28.20 0.90 -6.56
N ASP A 88 27.93 2.02 -5.93
CA ASP A 88 28.91 3.10 -5.74
C ASP A 88 29.63 2.91 -4.40
N GLY A 89 30.92 2.60 -4.47
CA GLY A 89 31.73 2.21 -3.34
C GLY A 89 31.97 0.70 -3.22
N ASN A 90 32.11 0.21 -1.99
CA ASN A 90 32.44 -1.18 -1.72
C ASN A 90 31.20 -2.08 -1.74
N GLY A 91 31.35 -3.29 -2.28
CA GLY A 91 30.30 -4.33 -2.27
C GLY A 91 30.11 -5.00 -3.62
N PHE A 92 29.55 -6.18 -3.60
CA PHE A 92 29.18 -6.98 -4.77
C PHE A 92 27.73 -7.38 -4.63
N PHE A 93 27.00 -7.43 -5.72
CA PHE A 93 25.70 -8.08 -5.77
C PHE A 93 25.88 -9.58 -5.52
N ILE A 94 24.96 -10.17 -4.80
CA ILE A 94 24.93 -11.62 -4.54
C ILE A 94 23.94 -12.25 -5.50
N VAL A 95 24.40 -13.23 -6.24
CA VAL A 95 23.54 -13.99 -7.15
C VAL A 95 23.66 -15.48 -6.87
N GLN A 96 22.56 -16.20 -7.00
CA GLN A 96 22.51 -17.64 -6.77
C GLN A 96 22.18 -18.37 -8.07
N ALA A 97 23.03 -19.32 -8.40
CA ALA A 97 22.80 -20.20 -9.54
C ALA A 97 21.73 -21.27 -9.24
N PRO A 98 21.12 -21.90 -10.27
CA PRO A 98 20.10 -22.93 -10.09
C PRO A 98 20.56 -24.16 -9.30
N ASN A 99 21.87 -24.42 -9.25
CA ASN A 99 22.49 -25.50 -8.46
C ASN A 99 22.67 -25.14 -6.97
N GLY A 100 22.28 -23.91 -6.56
CA GLY A 100 22.44 -23.40 -5.20
C GLY A 100 23.78 -22.72 -4.92
N SER A 101 24.73 -22.72 -5.88
CA SER A 101 26.01 -22.02 -5.71
C SER A 101 25.80 -20.51 -5.70
N THR A 102 26.53 -19.82 -4.81
CA THR A 102 26.48 -18.35 -4.69
C THR A 102 27.66 -17.73 -5.40
N TYR A 103 27.39 -16.74 -6.24
CA TYR A 103 28.38 -15.93 -6.93
C TYR A 103 28.19 -14.45 -6.59
N TYR A 104 29.23 -13.68 -6.88
CA TYR A 104 29.31 -12.26 -6.59
C TYR A 104 29.60 -11.51 -7.89
N THR A 105 28.96 -10.37 -8.09
CA THR A 105 29.14 -9.61 -9.33
C THR A 105 29.07 -8.11 -9.10
N ARG A 106 29.76 -7.34 -9.96
CA ARG A 106 29.60 -5.90 -10.13
C ARG A 106 28.73 -5.55 -11.33
N ASN A 107 28.40 -6.55 -12.15
CA ASN A 107 27.48 -6.37 -13.26
C ASN A 107 26.06 -6.30 -12.72
N GLY A 108 25.48 -5.12 -12.76
CA GLY A 108 24.10 -4.85 -12.31
C GLY A 108 23.08 -4.83 -13.43
N THR A 109 23.37 -5.46 -14.57
CA THR A 109 22.37 -5.61 -15.64
C THR A 109 21.39 -6.71 -15.26
N PHE A 110 20.28 -6.32 -14.63
CA PHE A 110 19.27 -7.24 -14.15
C PHE A 110 17.99 -7.14 -14.97
N SER A 111 17.26 -8.23 -15.00
CA SER A 111 15.96 -8.35 -15.66
C SER A 111 15.03 -9.26 -14.85
N GLU A 112 13.74 -9.19 -15.13
CA GLU A 112 12.74 -10.07 -14.55
C GLU A 112 12.52 -11.28 -15.46
N ASN A 113 12.52 -12.48 -14.88
CA ASN A 113 12.20 -13.71 -15.59
C ASN A 113 10.69 -14.03 -15.52
N ALA A 114 10.25 -15.06 -16.28
CA ALA A 114 8.84 -15.50 -16.31
C ALA A 114 8.26 -15.94 -14.94
N LYS A 115 9.11 -16.14 -13.92
CA LYS A 115 8.70 -16.48 -12.55
C LYS A 115 8.64 -15.24 -11.64
N GLY A 116 8.86 -14.04 -12.18
CA GLY A 116 8.94 -12.82 -11.40
C GLY A 116 10.24 -12.66 -10.62
N GLN A 117 11.28 -13.45 -10.90
CA GLN A 117 12.56 -13.35 -10.19
C GLN A 117 13.48 -12.36 -10.89
N ILE A 118 14.22 -11.57 -10.11
CA ILE A 118 15.28 -10.72 -10.64
C ILE A 118 16.49 -11.61 -10.93
N VAL A 119 16.91 -11.63 -12.19
CA VAL A 119 18.02 -12.45 -12.68
C VAL A 119 19.10 -11.58 -13.32
N ASP A 120 20.31 -12.12 -13.37
CA ASP A 120 21.46 -11.49 -14.04
C ASP A 120 21.30 -11.45 -15.57
N SER A 121 22.27 -10.86 -16.26
CA SER A 121 22.28 -10.74 -17.72
C SER A 121 22.26 -12.08 -18.46
N THR A 122 22.62 -13.19 -17.80
CA THR A 122 22.54 -14.54 -18.38
C THR A 122 21.14 -15.14 -18.28
N GLY A 123 20.26 -14.57 -17.43
CA GLY A 123 18.93 -15.08 -17.14
C GLY A 123 18.92 -16.33 -16.25
N GLN A 124 20.06 -16.76 -15.73
CA GLN A 124 20.19 -18.01 -14.96
C GLN A 124 20.34 -17.79 -13.47
N ASN A 125 21.12 -16.79 -13.05
CA ASN A 125 21.40 -16.58 -11.64
C ASN A 125 20.42 -15.56 -11.05
N VAL A 126 19.79 -15.93 -9.93
CA VAL A 126 18.80 -15.09 -9.25
C VAL A 126 19.49 -14.15 -8.26
N VAL A 127 19.14 -12.87 -8.26
CA VAL A 127 19.65 -11.87 -7.33
C VAL A 127 19.10 -12.14 -5.94
N MET A 128 19.97 -12.05 -4.93
CA MET A 128 19.63 -12.29 -3.53
C MET A 128 19.34 -10.98 -2.79
N GLY A 129 18.37 -11.03 -1.89
CA GLY A 129 17.99 -9.88 -1.08
C GLY A 129 17.17 -10.27 0.15
N TYR A 130 16.73 -9.27 0.86
CA TYR A 130 15.89 -9.43 2.04
C TYR A 130 14.45 -9.02 1.71
N ALA A 131 13.48 -9.87 2.02
CA ALA A 131 12.08 -9.47 1.94
C ALA A 131 11.78 -8.38 2.97
N LEU A 132 11.05 -7.34 2.57
CA LEU A 132 10.66 -6.23 3.43
C LEU A 132 9.18 -6.35 3.81
N ASN A 133 8.83 -5.77 4.96
CA ASN A 133 7.44 -5.50 5.30
C ASN A 133 7.02 -4.12 4.75
N SER A 134 5.74 -3.77 4.90
CA SER A 134 5.18 -2.49 4.46
C SER A 134 5.87 -1.25 5.05
N ALA A 135 6.57 -1.40 6.20
CA ALA A 135 7.38 -0.34 6.81
C ALA A 135 8.81 -0.27 6.24
N GLY A 136 9.18 -1.13 5.27
CA GLY A 136 10.52 -1.20 4.70
C GLY A 136 11.56 -1.83 5.62
N ILE A 137 11.13 -2.66 6.56
CA ILE A 137 12.01 -3.36 7.52
C ILE A 137 12.17 -4.82 7.04
N ALA A 138 13.40 -5.32 7.05
CA ALA A 138 13.70 -6.70 6.67
C ALA A 138 12.99 -7.72 7.58
N THR A 139 12.32 -8.70 6.98
CA THR A 139 11.56 -9.74 7.69
C THR A 139 12.38 -10.97 8.03
N ALA A 140 13.53 -11.18 7.38
CA ALA A 140 14.43 -12.30 7.58
C ALA A 140 15.88 -11.85 7.71
N GLY A 141 16.67 -12.56 8.52
CA GLY A 141 18.09 -12.26 8.73
C GLY A 141 19.04 -12.84 7.68
N THR A 142 18.56 -13.68 6.77
CA THR A 142 19.34 -14.29 5.67
C THR A 142 18.79 -13.87 4.33
N PRO A 143 19.66 -13.52 3.34
CA PRO A 143 19.21 -13.20 2.00
C PRO A 143 18.50 -14.39 1.33
N SER A 144 17.46 -14.10 0.58
CA SER A 144 16.69 -15.06 -0.23
C SER A 144 16.57 -14.56 -1.67
N PRO A 145 16.26 -15.43 -2.65
CA PRO A 145 16.01 -15.02 -4.02
C PRO A 145 14.95 -13.92 -4.09
N ILE A 146 15.26 -12.82 -4.74
CA ILE A 146 14.30 -11.73 -4.95
C ILE A 146 13.27 -12.18 -5.99
N THR A 147 12.02 -12.27 -5.56
CA THR A 147 10.89 -12.55 -6.43
C THR A 147 9.93 -11.38 -6.39
N LEU A 148 9.84 -10.64 -7.49
CA LEU A 148 8.89 -9.56 -7.62
C LEU A 148 7.51 -10.19 -7.74
N ASN A 149 6.67 -9.99 -6.73
CA ASN A 149 5.30 -10.41 -6.85
C ASN A 149 4.58 -9.45 -7.81
N THR A 150 4.51 -9.83 -9.09
CA THR A 150 3.79 -9.09 -10.13
C THR A 150 2.27 -9.19 -9.98
N GLY A 151 1.81 -9.91 -8.94
CA GLY A 151 0.41 -9.99 -8.57
C GLY A 151 -0.16 -8.65 -8.12
N ALA A 152 -1.47 -8.60 -8.08
CA ALA A 152 -2.17 -7.45 -7.53
C ALA A 152 -1.90 -7.32 -6.03
N ILE A 153 -1.69 -6.08 -5.56
CA ILE A 153 -1.73 -5.79 -4.12
C ILE A 153 -3.17 -6.01 -3.63
N ALA A 154 -3.31 -6.73 -2.52
CA ALA A 154 -4.61 -6.94 -1.91
C ALA A 154 -5.22 -5.60 -1.44
N PRO A 155 -6.54 -5.43 -1.52
CA PRO A 155 -7.18 -4.24 -1.02
C PRO A 155 -7.02 -4.12 0.49
N LEU A 156 -7.03 -2.90 0.99
CA LEU A 156 -7.00 -2.59 2.42
C LEU A 156 -8.25 -1.83 2.82
N ALA A 157 -9.01 -2.36 3.77
CA ALA A 157 -10.15 -1.66 4.35
C ALA A 157 -9.71 -0.38 5.07
N THR A 158 -10.51 0.66 4.98
CA THR A 158 -10.28 1.89 5.73
C THR A 158 -10.52 1.64 7.22
N THR A 159 -9.49 1.80 8.03
CA THR A 159 -9.56 1.70 9.50
C THR A 159 -9.28 3.04 10.19
N ALA A 160 -8.61 3.94 9.50
CA ALA A 160 -8.29 5.27 10.00
C ALA A 160 -8.45 6.31 8.91
N ALA A 161 -9.00 7.46 9.28
CA ALA A 161 -9.18 8.60 8.41
C ALA A 161 -8.90 9.90 9.20
N THR A 162 -8.40 10.93 8.51
CA THR A 162 -8.18 12.25 9.10
C THR A 162 -8.91 13.28 8.26
N LEU A 163 -9.76 14.08 8.89
CA LEU A 163 -10.50 15.17 8.28
C LEU A 163 -10.00 16.50 8.82
N THR A 164 -9.61 17.38 7.92
CA THR A 164 -9.26 18.78 8.23
C THR A 164 -10.33 19.68 7.62
N ALA A 165 -11.07 20.41 8.47
CA ALA A 165 -12.14 21.27 8.01
C ALA A 165 -12.29 22.48 8.94
N ASN A 166 -12.94 23.54 8.43
CA ASN A 166 -13.43 24.64 9.24
C ASN A 166 -14.95 24.55 9.34
N LEU A 167 -15.48 24.72 10.54
CA LEU A 167 -16.91 24.91 10.80
C LEU A 167 -17.20 26.39 11.07
N ASN A 168 -18.22 26.91 10.45
CA ASN A 168 -18.55 28.34 10.58
C ASN A 168 -19.07 28.67 11.98
N SER A 169 -18.35 29.53 12.70
CA SER A 169 -18.76 29.99 14.05
C SER A 169 -19.97 30.87 14.08
N ASN A 170 -20.39 31.44 12.94
CA ASN A 170 -21.56 32.31 12.84
C ASN A 170 -22.88 31.54 12.66
N ILE A 171 -22.82 30.21 12.55
CA ILE A 171 -24.01 29.37 12.55
C ILE A 171 -24.56 29.36 13.99
N SER A 172 -25.75 29.96 14.18
CA SER A 172 -26.41 29.96 15.47
C SER A 172 -27.14 28.64 15.68
N PRO A 173 -27.00 28.02 16.86
CA PRO A 173 -27.84 26.88 17.22
C PRO A 173 -29.31 27.30 17.15
N GLN A 174 -30.17 26.38 16.71
CA GLN A 174 -31.62 26.66 16.72
C GLN A 174 -32.10 26.84 18.15
N THR A 175 -32.60 28.03 18.45
CA THR A 175 -33.03 28.40 19.81
C THR A 175 -34.39 27.82 20.19
N THR A 176 -35.21 27.43 19.23
CA THR A 176 -36.54 26.85 19.42
C THR A 176 -36.79 25.69 18.47
N PRO A 177 -36.26 24.50 18.79
CA PRO A 177 -36.56 23.33 17.99
C PRO A 177 -38.04 22.95 18.10
N THR A 178 -38.68 22.67 16.99
CA THR A 178 -40.01 22.06 17.00
C THR A 178 -39.86 20.59 17.35
N THR A 179 -40.29 20.22 18.56
CA THR A 179 -40.25 18.82 19.02
C THR A 179 -41.60 18.18 18.80
N THR A 180 -41.63 17.04 18.14
CA THR A 180 -42.86 16.25 17.99
C THR A 180 -42.55 14.77 18.23
N THR A 181 -43.55 14.00 18.64
CA THR A 181 -43.40 12.57 18.85
C THR A 181 -43.61 11.85 17.53
N GLY A 182 -42.70 10.98 17.13
CA GLY A 182 -42.78 10.22 15.91
C GLY A 182 -43.35 8.81 16.12
N ASN A 183 -44.04 8.31 15.14
CA ASN A 183 -44.49 6.92 15.04
C ASN A 183 -43.60 6.18 14.08
N PHE A 184 -42.90 5.18 14.57
CA PHE A 184 -42.00 4.37 13.77
C PHE A 184 -42.57 2.97 13.55
N MET A 185 -42.38 2.45 12.35
CA MET A 185 -42.70 1.09 12.01
C MET A 185 -41.62 0.53 11.12
N GLY A 186 -40.78 -0.29 11.68
CA GLY A 186 -39.72 -1.00 10.97
C GLY A 186 -39.72 -2.48 11.35
N GLY A 187 -39.08 -3.33 10.56
CA GLY A 187 -39.03 -4.76 10.83
C GLY A 187 -38.35 -5.53 9.70
N TYR A 188 -38.51 -6.84 9.74
CA TYR A 188 -37.95 -7.74 8.74
C TYR A 188 -39.02 -8.63 8.15
N VAL A 189 -38.84 -8.98 6.89
CA VAL A 189 -39.66 -10.02 6.22
C VAL A 189 -39.22 -11.39 6.75
N THR A 190 -40.14 -12.21 7.22
CA THR A 190 -39.86 -13.50 7.87
C THR A 190 -39.83 -14.70 6.93
N GLY A 191 -40.05 -14.51 5.64
CA GLY A 191 -40.02 -15.59 4.64
C GLY A 191 -39.53 -15.11 3.28
N ASN A 192 -39.22 -16.05 2.41
CA ASN A 192 -38.92 -15.76 1.00
C ASN A 192 -40.20 -15.59 0.21
N TYR A 193 -40.30 -14.53 -0.58
CA TYR A 193 -41.48 -14.23 -1.42
C TYR A 193 -41.06 -14.03 -2.88
N SER A 194 -41.83 -14.62 -3.78
CA SER A 194 -41.65 -14.42 -5.22
C SER A 194 -42.37 -13.17 -5.72
N ALA A 195 -41.92 -12.64 -6.83
CA ALA A 195 -42.65 -11.60 -7.55
C ALA A 195 -44.12 -12.01 -7.74
N GLY A 196 -45.06 -11.10 -7.54
CA GLY A 196 -46.49 -11.36 -7.56
C GLY A 196 -47.15 -11.55 -6.19
N ALA A 197 -46.37 -11.74 -5.11
CA ALA A 197 -46.94 -11.83 -3.76
C ALA A 197 -47.54 -10.49 -3.32
N THR A 198 -48.66 -10.55 -2.56
CA THR A 198 -49.36 -9.37 -2.04
C THR A 198 -49.40 -9.34 -0.52
N THR A 199 -49.08 -10.44 0.16
CA THR A 199 -49.07 -10.51 1.62
C THR A 199 -47.71 -11.00 2.11
N LEU A 200 -47.09 -10.25 3.03
CA LEU A 200 -45.77 -10.53 3.58
C LEU A 200 -45.87 -10.78 5.09
N ASN A 201 -45.25 -11.83 5.58
CA ASN A 201 -45.03 -12.00 7.02
C ASN A 201 -43.86 -11.16 7.47
N VAL A 202 -44.01 -10.53 8.61
CA VAL A 202 -43.03 -9.58 9.16
C VAL A 202 -42.82 -9.84 10.64
N SER A 203 -41.62 -9.48 11.15
CA SER A 203 -41.31 -9.46 12.58
C SER A 203 -40.70 -8.15 12.97
N GLY A 204 -40.81 -7.80 14.26
CA GLY A 204 -40.29 -6.55 14.78
C GLY A 204 -41.11 -5.31 14.48
N MET A 205 -42.22 -5.41 13.76
CA MET A 205 -43.10 -4.27 13.50
C MET A 205 -44.04 -4.05 14.69
N ILE A 206 -43.90 -2.93 15.37
CA ILE A 206 -44.75 -2.51 16.49
C ILE A 206 -45.39 -1.17 16.13
N ASN A 207 -46.71 -1.11 16.21
CA ASN A 207 -47.42 0.16 16.03
C ASN A 207 -47.33 1.05 17.27
N THR A 208 -47.16 2.32 17.04
CA THR A 208 -47.02 3.34 18.08
C THR A 208 -48.32 4.09 18.37
N PRO A 209 -48.44 4.78 19.53
CA PRO A 209 -49.72 5.17 20.08
C PRO A 209 -50.56 6.19 19.33
N ALA A 210 -50.03 6.92 18.37
CA ALA A 210 -50.70 8.18 18.04
C ALA A 210 -51.36 8.27 16.65
N ALA A 211 -51.04 7.48 15.66
CA ALA A 211 -51.60 7.74 14.33
C ALA A 211 -51.74 6.54 13.36
N GLY A 212 -51.51 5.32 13.81
CA GLY A 212 -51.59 4.14 12.91
C GLY A 212 -50.42 4.04 11.95
N GLY A 213 -50.28 2.84 11.36
CA GLY A 213 -49.14 2.52 10.47
C GLY A 213 -49.08 3.38 9.21
N PRO A 214 -47.89 3.52 8.62
CA PRO A 214 -47.69 4.30 7.41
C PRO A 214 -48.47 3.69 6.23
N PRO A 215 -48.92 4.53 5.28
CA PRO A 215 -49.60 4.04 4.09
C PRO A 215 -48.69 3.32 3.12
N SER A 216 -47.38 3.42 3.29
CA SER A 216 -46.39 2.83 2.40
C SER A 216 -45.16 2.32 3.16
N LEU A 217 -44.58 1.23 2.67
CA LEU A 217 -43.33 0.65 3.20
C LEU A 217 -42.31 0.57 2.08
N LEU A 218 -41.08 0.92 2.40
CA LEU A 218 -39.93 0.72 1.52
C LEU A 218 -39.35 -0.66 1.77
N ILE A 219 -39.37 -1.51 0.78
CA ILE A 219 -38.92 -2.91 0.88
C ILE A 219 -37.77 -3.12 -0.07
N GLY A 220 -36.65 -3.68 0.43
CA GLY A 220 -35.51 -4.06 -0.39
C GLY A 220 -35.85 -5.20 -1.34
N ASN A 221 -35.41 -5.10 -2.58
CA ASN A 221 -35.53 -6.18 -3.55
C ASN A 221 -34.30 -7.10 -3.45
N GLY A 222 -34.42 -8.32 -3.92
CA GLY A 222 -33.30 -9.27 -3.97
C GLY A 222 -32.16 -8.86 -4.93
N ASP A 223 -32.29 -7.78 -5.67
CA ASP A 223 -31.30 -7.22 -6.60
C ASP A 223 -30.58 -5.97 -6.06
N GLY A 224 -30.79 -5.64 -4.75
CA GLY A 224 -30.18 -4.48 -4.10
C GLY A 224 -30.92 -3.15 -4.32
N THR A 225 -31.98 -3.15 -5.11
CA THR A 225 -32.86 -1.98 -5.24
C THR A 225 -33.93 -1.96 -4.13
N THR A 226 -34.56 -0.81 -3.92
CA THR A 226 -35.68 -0.69 -3.00
C THR A 226 -36.92 -0.19 -3.73
N ASN A 227 -38.08 -0.73 -3.40
CA ASN A 227 -39.36 -0.26 -3.93
C ASN A 227 -40.29 0.18 -2.82
N LEU A 228 -41.04 1.25 -3.09
CA LEU A 228 -42.08 1.76 -2.19
C LEU A 228 -43.41 1.06 -2.51
N TYR A 229 -43.89 0.29 -1.55
CA TYR A 229 -45.20 -0.41 -1.68
C TYR A 229 -46.24 0.27 -0.81
N THR A 230 -47.39 0.56 -1.38
CA THR A 230 -48.56 1.03 -0.63
C THR A 230 -49.17 -0.14 0.12
N VAL A 231 -49.46 0.04 1.40
CA VAL A 231 -50.06 -0.99 2.25
C VAL A 231 -51.58 -0.83 2.27
N SER A 232 -52.31 -1.90 2.03
CA SER A 232 -53.74 -1.95 2.13
C SER A 232 -54.24 -2.39 3.50
N LYS A 233 -53.54 -3.32 4.13
CA LYS A 233 -53.88 -3.82 5.48
C LYS A 233 -52.64 -4.29 6.26
N TYR A 234 -52.74 -4.13 7.58
CA TYR A 234 -51.85 -4.68 8.58
C TYR A 234 -52.56 -5.75 9.41
N TRP A 235 -51.92 -6.86 9.70
CA TRP A 235 -52.51 -8.01 10.39
C TRP A 235 -51.77 -8.42 11.63
N THR A 236 -52.50 -8.77 12.71
CA THR A 236 -51.92 -9.27 13.94
C THR A 236 -51.50 -10.75 13.85
N GLY A 237 -51.88 -11.47 12.82
CA GLY A 237 -51.47 -12.84 12.55
C GLY A 237 -50.70 -13.00 11.25
N ALA A 238 -49.95 -14.09 11.14
CA ALA A 238 -49.20 -14.42 9.94
C ALA A 238 -50.13 -14.71 8.72
N ASN A 239 -49.60 -14.51 7.52
CA ASN A 239 -50.32 -14.80 6.25
C ASN A 239 -51.69 -14.07 6.09
N GLY A 240 -51.81 -12.89 6.67
CA GLY A 240 -53.06 -12.12 6.58
C GLY A 240 -54.18 -12.62 7.49
N THR A 241 -53.87 -13.29 8.57
CA THR A 241 -54.82 -13.80 9.56
C THR A 241 -54.92 -12.87 10.78
N GLY A 242 -55.85 -13.14 11.67
CA GLY A 242 -56.10 -12.30 12.85
C GLY A 242 -56.90 -11.05 12.54
N THR A 243 -56.74 -10.02 13.37
CA THR A 243 -57.42 -8.72 13.17
C THR A 243 -56.64 -7.90 12.14
N GLY A 244 -57.32 -7.48 11.06
CA GLY A 244 -56.77 -6.66 9.99
C GLY A 244 -57.15 -5.19 10.17
N TYR A 245 -56.15 -4.32 10.12
CA TYR A 245 -56.33 -2.87 10.24
C TYR A 245 -55.95 -2.17 8.94
N ALA A 246 -56.72 -1.17 8.57
CA ALA A 246 -56.31 -0.21 7.53
C ALA A 246 -55.13 0.66 8.01
N PRO A 247 -54.31 1.18 7.10
CA PRO A 247 -53.33 2.22 7.46
C PRO A 247 -54.02 3.39 8.18
N GLY A 248 -53.48 3.81 9.28
CA GLY A 248 -54.06 4.87 10.13
C GLY A 248 -55.07 4.41 11.18
N ALA A 249 -55.47 3.12 11.19
CA ALA A 249 -56.51 2.59 12.12
C ALA A 249 -55.92 1.56 13.12
N ILE A 250 -54.63 1.38 13.20
CA ILE A 250 -53.97 0.41 14.07
C ILE A 250 -53.91 0.92 15.51
N PRO A 251 -54.47 0.21 16.53
CA PRO A 251 -54.33 0.64 17.92
C PRO A 251 -52.86 0.62 18.40
N ALA A 252 -52.57 1.53 19.31
CA ALA A 252 -51.27 1.63 19.95
C ALA A 252 -50.79 0.33 20.55
N GLY A 253 -49.51 0.03 20.41
CA GLY A 253 -48.87 -1.19 20.95
C GLY A 253 -49.25 -2.48 20.25
N THR A 254 -49.97 -2.41 19.13
CA THR A 254 -50.34 -3.59 18.34
C THR A 254 -49.12 -4.17 17.61
N THR A 255 -48.77 -5.44 17.88
CA THR A 255 -47.73 -6.14 17.14
C THR A 255 -48.30 -6.63 15.79
N ILE A 256 -47.64 -6.29 14.70
CA ILE A 256 -47.99 -6.67 13.36
C ILE A 256 -47.16 -7.89 12.95
N GLN A 257 -47.81 -8.95 12.46
CA GLN A 257 -47.15 -10.16 11.99
C GLN A 257 -47.19 -10.33 10.47
N SER A 258 -48.13 -9.65 9.79
CA SER A 258 -48.13 -9.60 8.32
C SER A 258 -48.73 -8.30 7.80
N VAL A 259 -48.35 -7.96 6.57
CA VAL A 259 -48.88 -6.79 5.82
C VAL A 259 -49.40 -7.23 4.48
N THR A 260 -50.49 -6.62 4.03
CA THR A 260 -51.00 -6.80 2.67
C THR A 260 -50.76 -5.53 1.88
N LEU A 261 -50.12 -5.68 0.73
CA LEU A 261 -49.78 -4.59 -0.17
C LEU A 261 -50.96 -4.32 -1.13
N SER A 262 -51.08 -3.07 -1.56
CA SER A 262 -52.10 -2.69 -2.56
C SER A 262 -51.73 -3.15 -3.97
N SER A 263 -50.46 -3.42 -4.21
CA SER A 263 -49.91 -3.97 -5.46
C SER A 263 -49.04 -5.19 -5.18
N SER A 264 -48.90 -6.08 -6.15
CA SER A 264 -48.02 -7.24 -6.02
C SER A 264 -46.54 -6.78 -5.99
N LEU A 265 -45.71 -7.63 -5.39
CA LEU A 265 -44.25 -7.47 -5.45
C LEU A 265 -43.77 -7.48 -6.91
N THR A 266 -42.87 -6.60 -7.25
CA THR A 266 -42.26 -6.52 -8.58
C THR A 266 -41.02 -7.41 -8.71
N SER A 267 -40.43 -7.84 -7.59
CA SER A 267 -39.26 -8.70 -7.54
C SER A 267 -39.30 -9.66 -6.35
N ASN A 268 -38.45 -10.68 -6.36
CA ASN A 268 -38.34 -11.62 -5.26
C ASN A 268 -37.74 -10.94 -4.02
N ILE A 269 -38.25 -11.30 -2.85
CA ILE A 269 -37.80 -10.82 -1.56
C ILE A 269 -37.33 -12.03 -0.75
N LEU A 270 -36.13 -11.91 -0.16
CA LEU A 270 -35.54 -12.94 0.68
C LEU A 270 -35.93 -12.75 2.15
N GLN A 271 -35.90 -13.84 2.90
CA GLN A 271 -36.07 -13.81 4.35
C GLN A 271 -35.01 -12.86 4.97
N ASN A 272 -35.40 -12.17 6.03
CA ASN A 272 -34.59 -11.13 6.70
C ASN A 272 -34.35 -9.85 5.88
N THR A 273 -35.07 -9.67 4.77
CA THR A 273 -35.07 -8.39 4.08
C THR A 273 -35.65 -7.31 4.99
N ALA A 274 -34.90 -6.25 5.18
CA ALA A 274 -35.31 -5.13 6.01
C ALA A 274 -36.47 -4.35 5.41
N ILE A 275 -37.42 -3.98 6.25
CA ILE A 275 -38.48 -3.04 5.91
C ILE A 275 -38.10 -1.69 6.54
N SER A 276 -37.83 -0.71 5.70
CA SER A 276 -37.47 0.63 6.12
C SER A 276 -38.65 1.59 6.00
N GLN A 277 -38.69 2.59 6.83
CA GLN A 277 -39.71 3.61 6.79
C GLN A 277 -39.14 4.93 6.22
N GLN A 278 -39.75 5.43 5.18
CA GLN A 278 -39.45 6.75 4.62
C GLN A 278 -40.53 7.79 5.02
N THR A 279 -41.71 7.33 5.43
CA THR A 279 -42.76 8.19 5.92
C THR A 279 -42.90 8.07 7.43
N LEU A 280 -42.71 9.13 8.13
CA LEU A 280 -42.78 9.24 9.58
C LEU A 280 -44.15 9.81 10.00
N GLY A 281 -44.90 9.05 10.79
CA GLY A 281 -46.08 9.59 11.47
C GLY A 281 -45.65 10.46 12.65
N VAL A 282 -46.20 11.66 12.76
CA VAL A 282 -45.85 12.61 13.82
C VAL A 282 -47.12 13.13 14.51
N THR A 283 -47.02 13.44 15.80
CA THR A 283 -48.14 13.98 16.57
C THR A 283 -48.50 15.42 16.17
N SER A 284 -47.54 16.16 15.60
CA SER A 284 -47.75 17.49 15.06
C SER A 284 -46.79 17.77 13.92
N THR A 285 -47.27 18.33 12.83
CA THR A 285 -46.49 18.80 11.70
C THR A 285 -46.18 20.28 11.74
N THR A 286 -46.67 20.97 12.80
CA THR A 286 -46.47 22.44 12.95
C THR A 286 -44.99 22.76 13.10
N GLY A 287 -44.46 23.63 12.23
CA GLY A 287 -43.08 24.05 12.24
C GLY A 287 -42.11 23.10 11.49
N ILE A 288 -42.59 21.97 11.00
CA ILE A 288 -41.78 21.08 10.14
C ILE A 288 -41.99 21.51 8.69
N LEU A 289 -40.93 21.89 8.01
CA LEU A 289 -40.97 22.35 6.61
C LEU A 289 -40.20 21.38 5.68
N PRO A 290 -40.63 21.25 4.42
CA PRO A 290 -39.81 20.56 3.43
C PRO A 290 -38.41 21.20 3.31
N GLY A 291 -37.37 20.39 3.24
CA GLY A 291 -35.97 20.82 3.25
C GLY A 291 -35.40 21.08 4.65
N SER A 292 -36.21 21.00 5.74
CA SER A 292 -35.66 21.04 7.09
C SER A 292 -34.94 19.74 7.44
N ASP A 293 -33.92 19.87 8.28
CA ASP A 293 -33.26 18.70 8.86
C ASP A 293 -34.10 18.16 10.03
N ILE A 294 -34.18 16.86 10.10
CA ILE A 294 -34.81 16.14 11.18
C ILE A 294 -33.77 15.36 11.95
N GLN A 295 -33.73 15.57 13.25
CA GLN A 295 -32.98 14.77 14.21
C GLN A 295 -33.95 13.91 14.99
N ILE A 296 -33.63 12.64 15.19
CA ILE A 296 -34.49 11.64 15.80
C ILE A 296 -33.75 11.04 17.00
N GLY A 297 -34.36 10.99 18.17
CA GLY A 297 -33.74 10.47 19.38
C GLY A 297 -34.71 9.69 20.27
N ALA A 298 -34.18 8.91 21.19
CA ALA A 298 -34.91 8.01 22.09
C ALA A 298 -35.76 8.74 23.12
N THR A 299 -36.84 8.10 23.59
CA THR A 299 -37.78 8.62 24.60
C THR A 299 -37.14 8.91 25.95
N GLY A 300 -37.41 10.06 26.48
CA GLY A 300 -37.06 10.49 27.83
C GLY A 300 -36.32 11.81 27.79
N THR A 301 -36.80 12.81 28.49
CA THR A 301 -36.24 14.16 28.63
C THR A 301 -35.20 14.54 27.58
N LEU A 302 -35.67 14.93 26.41
CA LEU A 302 -34.82 15.50 25.39
C LEU A 302 -34.17 16.76 25.87
N THR A 303 -32.99 16.65 26.37
CA THR A 303 -32.04 17.75 26.34
C THR A 303 -31.56 17.85 24.88
N ALA A 304 -31.65 19.03 24.31
CA ALA A 304 -31.13 19.29 22.97
C ALA A 304 -29.72 18.70 22.81
N GLY A 305 -29.56 17.78 21.87
CA GLY A 305 -28.27 17.07 21.62
C GLY A 305 -28.28 15.56 21.71
N ALA A 306 -29.37 14.94 22.14
CA ALA A 306 -29.47 13.49 22.31
C ALA A 306 -30.07 12.75 21.08
N TYR A 307 -29.56 13.00 19.89
CA TYR A 307 -30.15 12.46 18.66
C TYR A 307 -29.28 11.36 18.06
N GLN A 308 -29.94 10.31 17.58
CA GLN A 308 -29.25 9.18 16.96
C GLN A 308 -29.12 9.27 15.44
N PHE A 309 -30.04 10.00 14.79
CA PHE A 309 -30.06 10.10 13.31
C PHE A 309 -30.38 11.52 12.85
N LEU A 310 -29.72 11.91 11.77
CA LEU A 310 -30.01 13.11 10.99
C LEU A 310 -30.62 12.73 9.65
N ASN A 311 -31.75 13.33 9.30
CA ASN A 311 -32.38 13.13 7.99
C ASN A 311 -32.99 14.46 7.52
N THR A 312 -33.32 14.57 6.26
CA THR A 312 -33.94 15.77 5.69
C THR A 312 -35.40 15.49 5.33
N VAL A 313 -36.26 16.48 5.55
CA VAL A 313 -37.66 16.39 5.18
C VAL A 313 -37.84 16.55 3.68
N ALA A 314 -38.34 15.54 3.01
CA ALA A 314 -38.69 15.62 1.59
C ALA A 314 -40.07 16.31 1.39
N SER A 315 -41.06 15.97 2.21
CA SER A 315 -42.39 16.60 2.18
C SER A 315 -43.15 16.43 3.50
N VAL A 316 -44.09 17.29 3.77
CA VAL A 316 -44.96 17.26 4.96
C VAL A 316 -46.40 17.17 4.54
N SER A 317 -47.17 16.27 5.15
CA SER A 317 -48.63 16.17 4.99
C SER A 317 -49.32 16.46 6.33
N SER A 318 -49.80 17.67 6.50
CA SER A 318 -50.51 18.08 7.70
C SER A 318 -51.89 17.40 7.83
N ALA A 319 -52.50 17.02 6.71
CA ALA A 319 -53.77 16.29 6.70
C ALA A 319 -53.67 14.87 7.28
N ASN A 320 -52.52 14.23 7.10
CA ASN A 320 -52.26 12.85 7.55
C ASN A 320 -51.36 12.79 8.79
N GLY A 321 -50.83 13.92 9.29
CA GLY A 321 -49.85 13.94 10.37
C GLY A 321 -48.54 13.20 10.00
N THR A 322 -48.07 13.34 8.76
CA THR A 322 -46.91 12.61 8.28
C THR A 322 -45.83 13.51 7.70
N VAL A 323 -44.58 13.08 7.87
CA VAL A 323 -43.40 13.69 7.32
C VAL A 323 -42.70 12.66 6.46
N ASN A 324 -42.48 12.96 5.20
CA ASN A 324 -41.66 12.11 4.32
C ASN A 324 -40.20 12.53 4.42
N LEU A 325 -39.33 11.57 4.59
CA LEU A 325 -37.89 11.74 4.69
C LEU A 325 -37.21 11.60 3.32
N SER A 326 -36.14 12.32 3.10
CA SER A 326 -35.34 12.21 1.88
C SER A 326 -34.63 10.86 1.78
N ASN A 327 -34.23 10.31 2.92
CA ASN A 327 -33.59 9.00 3.02
C ASN A 327 -34.45 8.05 3.87
N ALA A 328 -34.41 6.77 3.55
CA ALA A 328 -35.08 5.76 4.35
C ALA A 328 -34.42 5.63 5.73
N MET A 329 -35.25 5.45 6.76
CA MET A 329 -34.76 5.10 8.10
C MET A 329 -34.18 3.69 8.10
N PRO A 330 -33.08 3.42 8.83
CA PRO A 330 -32.54 2.07 8.95
C PRO A 330 -33.58 1.13 9.55
N ALA A 331 -33.67 -0.09 9.03
CA ALA A 331 -34.50 -1.13 9.61
C ALA A 331 -33.82 -1.69 10.85
N GLY A 332 -34.50 -1.56 12.00
CA GLY A 332 -34.28 -2.33 13.24
C GLY A 332 -32.87 -2.78 13.57
N ASP A 333 -31.97 -1.89 13.81
CA ASP A 333 -30.76 -2.21 14.57
C ASP A 333 -31.18 -2.47 16.03
N THR A 334 -30.83 -3.66 16.56
CA THR A 334 -31.15 -4.06 17.94
C THR A 334 -30.52 -3.16 19.02
N ALA A 335 -29.54 -2.34 18.64
CA ALA A 335 -28.90 -1.35 19.49
C ALA A 335 -29.60 0.04 19.44
N ASN A 336 -30.32 0.34 18.37
CA ASN A 336 -30.95 1.64 18.10
C ASN A 336 -32.42 1.47 17.68
N THR A 337 -33.22 0.78 18.49
CA THR A 337 -34.67 0.66 18.24
C THR A 337 -35.38 2.00 18.52
N PHE A 338 -35.90 2.62 17.50
CA PHE A 338 -36.87 3.71 17.68
C PHE A 338 -38.13 3.14 18.30
N THR A 339 -38.52 3.70 19.42
CA THR A 339 -39.72 3.30 20.16
C THR A 339 -40.83 4.37 20.07
N ALA A 340 -42.02 3.94 20.39
CA ALA A 340 -43.16 4.87 20.55
C ALA A 340 -42.80 5.99 21.51
N GLY A 341 -42.89 7.21 21.04
CA GLY A 341 -42.60 8.37 21.87
C GLY A 341 -41.24 9.00 21.62
N ASP A 342 -40.41 8.42 20.73
CA ASP A 342 -39.17 9.08 20.35
C ASP A 342 -39.44 10.45 19.75
N SER A 343 -38.57 11.38 20.04
CA SER A 343 -38.77 12.76 19.67
C SER A 343 -38.11 13.06 18.33
N VAL A 344 -38.82 13.80 17.53
CA VAL A 344 -38.40 14.34 16.25
C VAL A 344 -38.21 15.85 16.39
N ILE A 345 -37.00 16.32 16.10
CA ILE A 345 -36.74 17.76 16.05
C ILE A 345 -36.44 18.15 14.61
N SER A 346 -37.11 19.19 14.14
CA SER A 346 -36.83 19.80 12.85
C SER A 346 -36.10 21.12 13.03
N GLY A 347 -35.05 21.34 12.23
CA GLY A 347 -34.28 22.57 12.16
C GLY A 347 -34.48 23.31 10.84
N PRO A 348 -34.09 24.59 10.72
CA PRO A 348 -34.07 25.28 9.44
C PRO A 348 -33.12 24.55 8.46
N ALA A 349 -33.51 24.50 7.21
CA ALA A 349 -32.63 23.99 6.14
C ALA A 349 -31.34 24.80 6.12
N ASN A 350 -30.18 24.14 6.19
CA ASN A 350 -28.81 24.66 6.05
C ASN A 350 -28.02 25.03 7.33
N ASP A 351 -28.42 24.60 8.51
CA ASP A 351 -27.60 24.80 9.71
C ASP A 351 -26.50 23.74 9.94
N TYR A 352 -26.22 22.91 8.95
CA TYR A 352 -25.21 21.85 9.05
C TYR A 352 -24.15 21.95 7.95
N TYR A 353 -23.03 21.33 8.18
CA TYR A 353 -21.97 21.14 7.18
C TYR A 353 -21.77 19.68 6.89
N SER A 354 -21.89 19.29 5.62
CA SER A 354 -21.67 17.91 5.16
C SER A 354 -20.52 17.83 4.18
N THR A 355 -19.71 16.80 4.33
CA THR A 355 -18.64 16.47 3.39
C THR A 355 -18.68 14.98 3.07
N THR A 356 -18.53 14.63 1.79
CA THR A 356 -18.49 13.22 1.35
C THR A 356 -17.07 12.83 1.06
N ILE A 357 -16.67 11.69 1.61
CA ILE A 357 -15.34 11.11 1.51
C ILE A 357 -15.46 9.65 1.09
N ASN A 358 -14.50 9.15 0.31
CA ASN A 358 -14.49 7.75 -0.08
C ASN A 358 -13.70 6.93 0.94
N VAL A 359 -14.31 5.87 1.45
CA VAL A 359 -13.69 4.84 2.27
C VAL A 359 -13.75 3.50 1.54
N TYR A 360 -12.96 2.53 1.94
CA TYR A 360 -12.86 1.24 1.26
C TYR A 360 -13.20 0.10 2.23
N ASP A 361 -13.90 -0.90 1.74
CA ASP A 361 -14.15 -2.14 2.46
C ASP A 361 -12.98 -3.14 2.33
N SER A 362 -13.11 -4.33 2.92
CA SER A 362 -12.06 -5.37 2.88
C SER A 362 -11.88 -6.02 1.50
N LEU A 363 -12.81 -5.84 0.58
CA LEU A 363 -12.73 -6.29 -0.81
C LEU A 363 -12.25 -5.17 -1.76
N GLY A 364 -12.06 -3.95 -1.24
CA GLY A 364 -11.59 -2.80 -2.00
C GLY A 364 -12.69 -2.03 -2.74
N ASN A 365 -13.96 -2.27 -2.41
CA ASN A 365 -15.04 -1.46 -2.94
C ASN A 365 -14.99 -0.07 -2.34
N SER A 366 -15.14 0.95 -3.18
CA SER A 366 -15.21 2.35 -2.74
C SER A 366 -16.62 2.68 -2.25
N LEU A 367 -16.73 3.13 -1.02
CA LEU A 367 -17.98 3.49 -0.35
C LEU A 367 -17.99 4.98 -0.09
N PRO A 368 -18.92 5.76 -0.66
CA PRO A 368 -19.06 7.16 -0.33
C PRO A 368 -19.64 7.29 1.10
N MET A 369 -18.84 7.81 1.99
CA MET A 369 -19.23 8.14 3.36
C MET A 369 -19.43 9.65 3.48
N THR A 370 -20.60 10.08 3.90
CA THR A 370 -20.90 11.47 4.19
C THR A 370 -20.79 11.71 5.70
N VAL A 371 -19.94 12.64 6.08
CA VAL A 371 -19.84 13.14 7.46
C VAL A 371 -20.54 14.48 7.54
N THR A 372 -21.48 14.59 8.48
CA THR A 372 -22.29 15.78 8.68
C THR A 372 -22.07 16.32 10.09
N PHE A 373 -21.76 17.60 10.19
CA PHE A 373 -21.63 18.34 11.45
C PHE A 373 -22.82 19.26 11.62
N ALA A 374 -23.55 19.06 12.70
CA ALA A 374 -24.70 19.87 13.04
C ALA A 374 -24.47 20.61 14.37
N PRO A 375 -24.75 21.92 14.47
CA PRO A 375 -24.59 22.66 15.71
C PRO A 375 -25.57 22.13 16.75
N GLN A 376 -25.14 22.04 18.01
CA GLN A 376 -26.01 21.64 19.11
C GLN A 376 -26.88 22.82 19.52
N SER A 377 -28.19 22.61 19.68
CA SER A 377 -29.19 23.65 19.90
C SER A 377 -29.06 24.41 21.24
N SER A 378 -28.27 23.91 22.20
CA SER A 378 -28.21 24.46 23.55
C SER A 378 -27.02 25.37 23.85
N THR A 379 -25.93 25.24 23.12
CA THR A 379 -24.68 25.94 23.44
C THR A 379 -23.89 26.24 22.17
N ALA A 380 -23.58 27.53 21.96
CA ALA A 380 -22.70 27.93 20.86
C ALA A 380 -21.32 27.29 20.99
N GLY A 381 -20.77 26.83 19.88
CA GLY A 381 -19.46 26.13 19.85
C GLY A 381 -19.52 24.62 20.07
N ASN A 382 -20.71 24.07 20.30
CA ASN A 382 -20.94 22.65 20.44
C ASN A 382 -21.55 22.08 19.16
N TRP A 383 -21.02 20.95 18.67
CA TRP A 383 -21.47 20.30 17.46
C TRP A 383 -21.65 18.79 17.67
N ASN A 384 -22.62 18.25 16.97
CA ASN A 384 -22.79 16.81 16.83
C ASN A 384 -22.25 16.36 15.46
N ALA A 385 -21.62 15.20 15.41
CA ALA A 385 -21.17 14.57 14.18
C ALA A 385 -22.09 13.40 13.82
N TYR A 386 -22.40 13.29 12.56
CA TYR A 386 -23.18 12.18 12.00
C TYR A 386 -22.42 11.61 10.81
N TYR A 387 -22.57 10.34 10.55
CA TYR A 387 -22.06 9.73 9.34
C TYR A 387 -23.15 8.92 8.63
N SER A 388 -23.06 8.86 7.31
CA SER A 388 -23.90 7.98 6.48
C SER A 388 -23.05 7.35 5.39
N ILE A 389 -23.39 6.12 4.99
CA ILE A 389 -22.72 5.41 3.90
C ILE A 389 -23.76 5.06 2.86
N ASN A 390 -23.43 5.26 1.57
CA ASN A 390 -24.29 4.98 0.42
C ASN A 390 -25.71 5.61 0.53
N GLY A 391 -25.82 6.80 1.13
CA GLY A 391 -27.11 7.48 1.28
C GLY A 391 -28.05 6.86 2.31
N THR A 392 -27.55 5.98 3.20
CA THR A 392 -28.33 5.54 4.38
C THR A 392 -28.59 6.71 5.31
N ALA A 393 -29.56 6.59 6.21
CA ALA A 393 -29.81 7.63 7.22
C ALA A 393 -28.55 7.89 8.05
N ALA A 394 -28.25 9.16 8.31
CA ALA A 394 -27.06 9.55 9.05
C ALA A 394 -27.11 9.05 10.50
N GLN A 395 -26.05 8.41 10.96
CA GLN A 395 -25.91 7.85 12.29
C GLN A 395 -24.88 8.64 13.10
N ARG A 396 -25.02 8.67 14.42
CA ARG A 396 -23.98 9.22 15.29
C ARG A 396 -22.87 8.19 15.51
N PRO A 397 -21.59 8.62 15.57
CA PRO A 397 -20.51 7.75 15.97
C PRO A 397 -20.74 7.19 17.38
N SER A 398 -20.34 5.96 17.62
CA SER A 398 -20.31 5.40 18.97
C SER A 398 -19.16 6.02 19.74
N LEU A 399 -19.47 6.91 20.67
CA LEU A 399 -18.51 7.46 21.64
C LEU A 399 -18.59 6.64 22.92
N THR A 400 -17.49 6.10 23.39
CA THR A 400 -17.41 5.45 24.72
C THR A 400 -16.76 6.43 25.72
N PRO A 401 -17.45 6.78 26.83
CA PRO A 401 -18.85 6.53 27.18
C PRO A 401 -19.76 7.63 26.66
N SER A 402 -20.66 7.31 25.73
CA SER A 402 -21.62 8.29 25.28
C SER A 402 -22.80 8.37 26.27
N THR A 403 -22.91 9.47 26.99
CA THR A 403 -24.20 9.94 27.44
C THR A 403 -24.79 10.74 26.28
N ASP A 404 -25.96 10.37 25.80
CA ASP A 404 -26.66 10.93 24.63
C ASP A 404 -26.86 12.46 24.63
N SER A 405 -26.48 13.12 25.72
CA SER A 405 -26.65 14.56 25.93
C SER A 405 -25.36 15.37 25.75
N SER A 406 -24.21 14.75 25.56
CA SER A 406 -22.93 15.45 25.37
C SER A 406 -22.67 15.77 23.90
N PRO A 407 -22.14 16.95 23.56
CA PRO A 407 -21.72 17.25 22.20
C PRO A 407 -20.55 16.35 21.80
N ASP A 408 -20.54 15.89 20.55
CA ASP A 408 -19.43 15.09 20.03
C ASP A 408 -18.16 15.95 19.89
N ILE A 409 -18.35 17.23 19.56
CA ILE A 409 -17.27 18.16 19.25
C ILE A 409 -17.53 19.48 19.99
N THR A 410 -16.50 19.96 20.69
CA THR A 410 -16.52 21.27 21.37
C THR A 410 -15.28 22.06 20.97
N PHE A 411 -15.46 23.40 20.88
CA PHE A 411 -14.41 24.35 20.56
C PHE A 411 -14.19 25.34 21.68
N ASN A 412 -12.93 25.76 21.86
CA ASN A 412 -12.61 26.89 22.76
C ASN A 412 -12.89 28.24 22.09
N SER A 413 -12.70 29.33 22.85
CA SER A 413 -12.87 30.68 22.35
C SER A 413 -11.89 31.09 21.24
N SER A 414 -10.82 30.31 21.03
CA SER A 414 -9.87 30.49 19.94
C SER A 414 -10.21 29.64 18.71
N GLY A 415 -11.36 28.94 18.69
CA GLY A 415 -11.83 28.12 17.59
C GLY A 415 -11.06 26.78 17.43
N GLN A 416 -10.37 26.32 18.46
CA GLN A 416 -9.68 25.05 18.49
C GLN A 416 -10.52 23.97 19.18
N ILE A 417 -10.47 22.74 18.68
CA ILE A 417 -11.19 21.61 19.26
C ILE A 417 -10.70 21.29 20.67
N THR A 418 -11.64 21.06 21.59
CA THR A 418 -11.38 20.73 23.00
C THR A 418 -11.95 19.38 23.42
N SER A 419 -12.87 18.82 22.64
CA SER A 419 -13.40 17.46 22.84
C SER A 419 -12.41 16.39 22.41
N THR A 420 -12.81 15.13 22.51
CA THR A 420 -12.08 14.02 21.89
C THR A 420 -11.81 14.30 20.42
N SER A 421 -10.54 14.31 20.05
CA SER A 421 -10.10 14.59 18.67
C SER A 421 -10.25 13.39 17.72
N SER A 422 -10.84 12.29 18.20
CA SER A 422 -11.06 11.07 17.41
C SER A 422 -12.46 10.53 17.69
N LEU A 423 -13.24 10.37 16.64
CA LEU A 423 -14.53 9.69 16.66
C LEU A 423 -14.36 8.28 16.13
N THR A 424 -14.79 7.27 16.87
CA THR A 424 -14.81 5.89 16.38
C THR A 424 -16.16 5.59 15.76
N LEU A 425 -16.17 5.36 14.46
CA LEU A 425 -17.34 4.91 13.72
C LEU A 425 -17.38 3.38 13.83
N THR A 426 -18.27 2.87 14.67
CA THR A 426 -18.44 1.42 14.87
C THR A 426 -19.67 0.93 14.11
N ASP A 427 -19.66 -0.37 13.77
CA ASP A 427 -20.78 -1.05 13.14
C ASP A 427 -21.27 -0.42 11.83
N VAL A 428 -20.32 0.16 11.07
CA VAL A 428 -20.62 0.72 9.77
C VAL A 428 -21.02 -0.42 8.82
N PRO A 429 -22.31 -0.50 8.42
CA PRO A 429 -22.75 -1.58 7.54
C PRO A 429 -22.23 -1.34 6.14
N VAL A 430 -21.54 -2.36 5.59
CA VAL A 430 -21.04 -2.32 4.23
C VAL A 430 -22.05 -2.99 3.30
N TYR A 431 -22.76 -2.18 2.51
CA TYR A 431 -23.66 -2.67 1.46
C TYR A 431 -23.20 -2.10 0.13
N VAL A 432 -22.89 -2.95 -0.83
CA VAL A 432 -22.58 -2.54 -2.20
C VAL A 432 -23.90 -2.30 -2.93
N THR A 433 -24.08 -1.10 -3.47
CA THR A 433 -25.22 -0.79 -4.33
C THR A 433 -25.15 -1.63 -5.59
N GLY A 434 -26.15 -2.52 -5.77
CA GLY A 434 -26.28 -3.38 -6.96
C GLY A 434 -26.27 -4.88 -6.69
N ALA A 435 -25.94 -5.33 -5.48
CA ALA A 435 -26.12 -6.72 -5.07
C ALA A 435 -27.22 -6.78 -3.99
N THR A 436 -28.24 -7.51 -4.25
CA THR A 436 -29.31 -8.13 -3.44
C THR A 436 -29.45 -7.81 -1.93
N GLY A 437 -28.97 -6.65 -1.42
CA GLY A 437 -29.09 -6.29 0.01
C GLY A 437 -28.33 -7.21 0.98
N LEU A 438 -27.57 -8.19 0.48
CA LEU A 438 -26.68 -9.04 1.26
C LEU A 438 -25.28 -8.44 1.27
N PRO A 439 -24.53 -8.59 2.37
CA PRO A 439 -23.11 -8.25 2.36
C PRO A 439 -22.44 -8.99 1.20
N ASP A 440 -21.60 -8.27 0.45
CA ASP A 440 -20.83 -8.81 -0.69
C ASP A 440 -19.75 -9.82 -0.28
N GLY A 441 -19.72 -10.21 1.00
CA GLY A 441 -18.68 -11.04 1.59
C GLY A 441 -17.54 -10.22 2.21
N ALA A 442 -17.60 -8.90 2.15
CA ALA A 442 -16.66 -8.04 2.86
C ALA A 442 -16.72 -8.28 4.38
N ALA A 443 -15.58 -8.11 5.05
CA ALA A 443 -15.54 -8.22 6.51
C ALA A 443 -16.44 -7.17 7.16
N GLN A 444 -17.33 -7.63 8.02
CA GLN A 444 -18.31 -6.81 8.74
C GLN A 444 -18.04 -6.86 10.25
N PRO A 445 -18.28 -5.81 11.00
CA PRO A 445 -18.55 -4.42 10.57
C PRO A 445 -17.27 -3.67 10.17
N LEU A 446 -17.39 -2.62 9.39
CA LEU A 446 -16.28 -1.69 9.13
C LEU A 446 -16.18 -0.72 10.32
N ASN A 447 -15.01 -0.67 10.96
CA ASN A 447 -14.72 0.25 12.07
C ASN A 447 -13.68 1.27 11.62
N ILE A 448 -14.02 2.55 11.69
CA ILE A 448 -13.16 3.65 11.22
C ILE A 448 -12.89 4.62 12.36
N ALA A 449 -11.62 4.82 12.71
CA ALA A 449 -11.20 5.90 13.60
C ALA A 449 -11.06 7.18 12.79
N LEU A 450 -12.00 8.11 12.96
CA LEU A 450 -11.98 9.42 12.30
C LEU A 450 -11.27 10.45 13.19
N ASN A 451 -10.08 10.85 12.79
CA ASN A 451 -9.31 11.87 13.48
C ASN A 451 -9.74 13.27 13.05
N LEU A 452 -10.12 14.10 14.00
CA LEU A 452 -10.60 15.48 13.83
C LEU A 452 -9.67 16.52 14.50
N THR A 453 -8.44 16.17 14.84
CA THR A 453 -7.50 17.05 15.56
C THR A 453 -7.32 18.42 14.88
N ASN A 454 -7.42 18.45 13.55
CA ASN A 454 -7.26 19.66 12.75
C ASN A 454 -8.61 20.34 12.39
N LEU A 455 -9.69 20.00 13.09
CA LEU A 455 -10.97 20.69 12.93
C LEU A 455 -10.93 22.03 13.65
N THR A 456 -11.41 23.08 12.99
CA THR A 456 -11.41 24.44 13.52
C THR A 456 -12.82 25.05 13.44
N GLN A 457 -13.06 26.07 14.24
CA GLN A 457 -14.31 26.85 14.20
C GLN A 457 -14.02 28.35 14.10
N TYR A 458 -13.99 28.86 12.88
CA TYR A 458 -13.77 30.27 12.60
C TYR A 458 -14.96 30.88 11.87
N ALA A 459 -15.07 32.23 11.87
CA ALA A 459 -16.12 33.00 11.19
C ALA A 459 -15.93 33.01 9.65
N ALA A 460 -15.56 31.88 9.08
CA ALA A 460 -15.44 31.63 7.64
C ALA A 460 -16.43 30.55 7.24
N THR A 461 -16.78 30.50 5.96
CA THR A 461 -17.65 29.45 5.42
C THR A 461 -17.11 28.05 5.77
N SER A 462 -18.00 27.16 6.19
CA SER A 462 -17.63 25.77 6.46
C SER A 462 -17.06 25.13 5.20
N ALA A 463 -15.87 24.54 5.31
CA ALA A 463 -15.20 23.91 4.18
C ALA A 463 -14.21 22.82 4.66
N THR A 464 -14.13 21.72 3.93
CA THR A 464 -13.07 20.72 4.07
C THR A 464 -11.85 21.18 3.29
N THR A 465 -10.70 21.22 3.96
CA THR A 465 -9.41 21.60 3.35
C THR A 465 -8.54 20.41 3.01
N ALA A 466 -8.64 19.32 3.78
CA ALA A 466 -7.92 18.09 3.50
C ALA A 466 -8.65 16.87 4.07
N PHE A 467 -8.49 15.76 3.38
CA PHE A 467 -8.93 14.45 3.84
C PHE A 467 -7.88 13.40 3.48
N THR A 468 -7.52 12.56 4.43
CA THR A 468 -6.63 11.41 4.22
C THR A 468 -7.22 10.18 4.89
N GLN A 469 -6.98 9.02 4.31
CA GLN A 469 -7.40 7.73 4.84
C GLN A 469 -6.40 6.64 4.42
N ASN A 470 -6.40 5.49 5.10
CA ASN A 470 -5.42 4.43 4.92
C ASN A 470 -5.89 3.25 4.05
N GLY A 471 -7.17 3.25 3.62
CA GLY A 471 -7.71 2.18 2.78
C GLY A 471 -7.41 2.39 1.29
N TYR A 472 -7.45 1.31 0.52
CA TYR A 472 -7.30 1.36 -0.94
C TYR A 472 -7.90 0.12 -1.61
N THR A 473 -8.22 0.27 -2.88
CA THR A 473 -8.66 -0.84 -3.75
C THR A 473 -7.47 -1.69 -4.18
N THR A 474 -7.73 -2.86 -4.75
CA THR A 474 -6.68 -3.66 -5.39
C THR A 474 -5.92 -2.86 -6.44
N GLY A 475 -4.63 -3.09 -6.55
CA GLY A 475 -3.77 -2.42 -7.53
C GLY A 475 -2.89 -3.42 -8.25
N THR A 476 -2.65 -3.23 -9.55
CA THR A 476 -1.66 -3.98 -10.32
C THR A 476 -0.34 -3.21 -10.34
N LEU A 477 0.76 -3.95 -10.30
CA LEU A 477 2.09 -3.35 -10.36
C LEU A 477 2.30 -2.64 -11.71
N THR A 478 2.74 -1.38 -11.68
CA THR A 478 2.97 -0.54 -12.87
C THR A 478 4.44 -0.29 -13.16
N SER A 479 5.25 -0.12 -12.10
CA SER A 479 6.69 0.13 -12.24
C SER A 479 7.42 -0.21 -10.93
N PHE A 480 8.74 -0.33 -11.05
CA PHE A 480 9.65 -0.48 -9.90
C PHE A 480 10.54 0.75 -9.76
N THR A 481 10.95 1.02 -8.55
CA THR A 481 12.02 1.98 -8.23
C THR A 481 12.94 1.37 -7.20
N VAL A 482 14.22 1.73 -7.26
CA VAL A 482 15.22 1.28 -6.28
C VAL A 482 15.81 2.50 -5.60
N ASP A 483 15.86 2.52 -4.27
CA ASP A 483 16.48 3.62 -3.53
C ASP A 483 17.98 3.38 -3.28
N GLN A 484 18.68 4.40 -2.75
CA GLN A 484 20.11 4.32 -2.45
C GLN A 484 20.46 3.25 -1.40
N ASN A 485 19.50 2.81 -0.59
CA ASN A 485 19.67 1.72 0.36
C ASN A 485 19.45 0.34 -0.29
N GLY A 486 19.19 0.29 -1.60
CA GLY A 486 18.91 -0.93 -2.34
C GLY A 486 17.51 -1.48 -2.09
N ARG A 487 16.57 -0.68 -1.60
CA ARG A 487 15.19 -1.11 -1.42
C ARG A 487 14.45 -1.00 -2.74
N VAL A 488 13.93 -2.13 -3.19
CA VAL A 488 13.08 -2.24 -4.36
C VAL A 488 11.65 -1.99 -3.91
N SER A 489 11.04 -0.93 -4.42
CA SER A 489 9.64 -0.58 -4.19
C SER A 489 8.85 -0.68 -5.48
N GLY A 490 7.65 -1.24 -5.39
CA GLY A 490 6.68 -1.32 -6.47
C GLY A 490 5.70 -0.16 -6.41
N GLN A 491 5.44 0.47 -7.54
CA GLN A 491 4.34 1.40 -7.71
C GLN A 491 3.14 0.66 -8.30
N PHE A 492 1.97 0.85 -7.70
CA PHE A 492 0.74 0.17 -8.09
C PHE A 492 -0.26 1.12 -8.73
N SER A 493 -1.15 0.57 -9.56
CA SER A 493 -2.17 1.34 -10.31
C SER A 493 -3.17 2.08 -9.40
N ASN A 494 -3.28 1.69 -8.13
CA ASN A 494 -4.08 2.36 -7.10
C ASN A 494 -3.34 3.52 -6.40
N GLY A 495 -2.14 3.89 -6.88
CA GLY A 495 -1.31 4.96 -6.33
C GLY A 495 -0.52 4.57 -5.09
N GLN A 496 -0.58 3.31 -4.65
CA GLN A 496 0.21 2.83 -3.52
C GLN A 496 1.63 2.50 -3.95
N THR A 497 2.56 2.70 -3.01
CA THR A 497 3.95 2.27 -3.15
C THR A 497 4.27 1.33 -2.00
N GLU A 498 4.74 0.14 -2.31
CA GLU A 498 5.09 -0.87 -1.29
C GLU A 498 6.55 -1.27 -1.44
N TYR A 499 7.25 -1.39 -0.30
CA TYR A 499 8.57 -1.98 -0.27
C TYR A 499 8.47 -3.50 -0.42
N LEU A 500 9.17 -4.03 -1.41
CA LEU A 500 9.12 -5.46 -1.73
C LEU A 500 10.33 -6.19 -1.17
N TYR A 501 11.53 -5.75 -1.56
CA TYR A 501 12.81 -6.35 -1.21
C TYR A 501 13.89 -5.31 -1.01
N GLN A 502 14.94 -5.69 -0.30
CA GLN A 502 16.19 -4.96 -0.23
C GLN A 502 17.32 -5.83 -0.76
N VAL A 503 18.05 -5.33 -1.74
CA VAL A 503 19.17 -6.04 -2.38
C VAL A 503 20.26 -6.29 -1.35
N ALA A 504 20.73 -7.54 -1.27
CA ALA A 504 21.84 -7.91 -0.43
C ALA A 504 23.17 -7.64 -1.14
N LEU A 505 24.12 -7.10 -0.41
CA LEU A 505 25.50 -6.90 -0.86
C LEU A 505 26.45 -7.77 -0.04
N ALA A 506 27.54 -8.21 -0.69
CA ALA A 506 28.66 -8.87 -0.04
C ALA A 506 29.90 -8.00 -0.12
N ASN A 507 30.69 -7.98 0.94
CA ASN A 507 32.02 -7.38 0.95
C ASN A 507 33.05 -8.41 1.41
N PHE A 508 34.29 -8.30 0.91
CA PHE A 508 35.38 -9.23 1.21
C PHE A 508 36.56 -8.49 1.84
N ILE A 509 37.26 -9.16 2.74
CA ILE A 509 38.47 -8.62 3.35
C ILE A 509 39.57 -8.46 2.29
N SER A 510 39.65 -9.41 1.35
CA SER A 510 40.60 -9.40 0.24
C SER A 510 39.86 -9.68 -1.08
N PRO A 511 39.28 -8.67 -1.76
CA PRO A 511 38.60 -8.87 -3.04
C PRO A 511 39.50 -9.47 -4.13
N THR A 512 40.82 -9.17 -4.08
CA THR A 512 41.81 -9.71 -5.02
C THR A 512 42.01 -11.22 -4.91
N GLY A 513 41.54 -11.84 -3.83
CA GLY A 513 41.54 -13.28 -3.64
C GLY A 513 40.34 -14.00 -4.25
N LEU A 514 39.38 -13.29 -4.83
CA LEU A 514 38.22 -13.88 -5.52
C LEU A 514 38.67 -14.57 -6.82
N THR A 515 38.02 -15.70 -7.19
CA THR A 515 38.22 -16.35 -8.47
C THR A 515 37.17 -15.90 -9.48
N SER A 516 37.59 -15.54 -10.69
CA SER A 516 36.69 -15.23 -11.79
C SER A 516 36.13 -16.51 -12.43
N GLU A 517 34.79 -16.58 -12.53
CA GLU A 517 34.06 -17.71 -13.14
C GLU A 517 33.50 -17.36 -14.53
N GLY A 518 33.91 -16.23 -15.09
CA GLY A 518 33.37 -15.71 -16.35
C GLY A 518 32.09 -14.88 -16.14
N ASN A 519 31.60 -14.25 -17.22
CA ASN A 519 30.38 -13.39 -17.19
C ASN A 519 30.37 -12.31 -16.09
N SER A 520 31.54 -11.79 -15.70
CA SER A 520 31.72 -10.88 -14.57
C SER A 520 31.25 -11.47 -13.21
N LEU A 521 31.24 -12.80 -13.08
CA LEU A 521 30.94 -13.52 -11.84
C LEU A 521 32.24 -13.89 -11.12
N TYR A 522 32.17 -13.79 -9.78
CA TYR A 522 33.27 -14.13 -8.88
C TYR A 522 32.81 -15.17 -7.86
N ALA A 523 33.69 -16.12 -7.55
CA ALA A 523 33.50 -17.08 -6.47
C ALA A 523 34.43 -16.75 -5.30
N GLN A 524 33.96 -17.01 -4.10
CA GLN A 524 34.77 -16.87 -2.89
C GLN A 524 35.86 -17.97 -2.85
N THR A 525 37.01 -17.61 -2.27
CA THR A 525 38.11 -18.54 -2.04
C THR A 525 38.58 -18.42 -0.59
N PHE A 526 39.51 -19.27 -0.20
CA PHE A 526 40.18 -19.13 1.09
C PHE A 526 40.96 -17.80 1.19
N ALA A 527 41.54 -17.34 0.06
CA ALA A 527 42.31 -16.09 0.01
C ALA A 527 41.43 -14.83 0.09
N SER A 528 40.20 -14.88 -0.44
CA SER A 528 39.25 -13.74 -0.32
C SER A 528 38.68 -13.59 1.09
N GLY A 529 38.68 -14.66 1.87
CA GLY A 529 37.96 -14.78 3.12
C GLY A 529 36.45 -14.97 2.93
N GLN A 530 35.73 -15.08 4.05
CA GLN A 530 34.26 -15.19 4.06
C GLN A 530 33.62 -13.86 3.69
N PRO A 531 32.51 -13.87 2.92
CA PRO A 531 31.76 -12.66 2.61
C PRO A 531 31.11 -12.07 3.87
N ALA A 532 31.33 -10.82 4.11
CA ALA A 532 30.48 -10.04 5.01
C ALA A 532 29.23 -9.65 4.20
N VAL A 533 28.06 -10.15 4.61
CA VAL A 533 26.80 -9.88 3.92
C VAL A 533 26.04 -8.79 4.66
N GLY A 534 25.50 -7.83 3.93
CA GLY A 534 24.79 -6.69 4.48
C GLY A 534 23.92 -6.00 3.43
N VAL A 535 23.53 -4.78 3.73
CA VAL A 535 22.72 -3.93 2.85
C VAL A 535 23.47 -2.67 2.45
N ALA A 536 23.09 -2.09 1.33
CA ALA A 536 23.66 -0.83 0.86
C ALA A 536 23.52 0.29 1.90
N ASN A 537 24.46 1.23 1.88
CA ASN A 537 24.54 2.39 2.79
C ASN A 537 24.59 2.01 4.28
N SER A 538 25.15 0.86 4.60
CA SER A 538 25.30 0.36 5.97
C SER A 538 26.75 -0.05 6.25
N GLY A 539 27.36 0.46 7.31
CA GLY A 539 28.73 0.13 7.69
C GLY A 539 29.74 0.51 6.61
N ASN A 540 30.40 -0.50 6.02
CA ASN A 540 31.42 -0.31 4.98
C ASN A 540 30.90 -0.64 3.56
N PHE A 541 29.59 -0.78 3.39
CA PHE A 541 28.98 -0.99 2.07
C PHE A 541 28.73 0.35 1.38
N GLY A 542 28.95 0.37 0.07
CA GLY A 542 28.55 1.47 -0.80
C GLY A 542 27.03 1.62 -0.89
N TYR A 543 26.57 2.62 -1.60
CA TYR A 543 25.15 2.80 -1.90
C TYR A 543 24.81 2.27 -3.30
N ILE A 544 23.54 2.00 -3.55
CA ILE A 544 23.04 1.58 -4.86
C ILE A 544 22.56 2.80 -5.61
N THR A 545 23.00 2.92 -6.87
CA THR A 545 22.44 3.87 -7.84
C THR A 545 21.53 3.08 -8.77
N ASP A 546 20.26 3.44 -8.79
CA ASP A 546 19.26 2.87 -9.68
C ASP A 546 19.42 3.39 -11.11
N SER A 547 18.85 2.67 -12.05
CA SER A 547 18.89 3.06 -13.46
C SER A 547 20.30 3.41 -13.94
N ALA A 548 21.32 2.72 -13.41
CA ALA A 548 22.73 2.96 -13.72
C ALA A 548 23.50 1.63 -13.81
N LEU A 549 24.57 1.63 -14.59
CA LEU A 549 25.48 0.50 -14.73
C LEU A 549 26.92 0.95 -14.52
N GLU A 550 27.70 0.13 -13.85
CA GLU A 550 29.14 0.35 -13.70
C GLU A 550 29.86 -0.13 -14.96
N GLN A 551 30.52 0.77 -15.66
CA GLN A 551 31.36 0.46 -16.82
C GLN A 551 32.64 -0.25 -16.39
N SER A 552 33.35 -0.85 -17.38
CA SER A 552 34.70 -1.36 -17.16
C SER A 552 35.62 -0.26 -16.58
N ASN A 553 36.49 -0.63 -15.65
CA ASN A 553 37.51 0.27 -15.11
C ASN A 553 38.80 0.30 -15.97
N VAL A 554 38.75 -0.25 -17.19
CA VAL A 554 39.88 -0.27 -18.13
C VAL A 554 40.06 1.10 -18.78
N ASP A 555 41.24 1.71 -18.59
CA ASP A 555 41.66 2.87 -19.36
C ASP A 555 42.40 2.39 -20.62
N ILE A 556 41.74 2.51 -21.77
CA ILE A 556 42.25 2.08 -23.06
C ILE A 556 43.60 2.76 -23.40
N SER A 557 43.75 4.05 -23.05
CA SER A 557 45.00 4.80 -23.34
C SER A 557 46.18 4.26 -22.54
N SER A 558 45.94 3.98 -21.26
CA SER A 558 46.93 3.37 -20.38
C SER A 558 47.29 1.96 -20.84
N GLU A 559 46.30 1.15 -21.25
CA GLU A 559 46.55 -0.22 -21.73
C GLU A 559 47.32 -0.23 -23.07
N PHE A 560 47.04 0.70 -24.01
CA PHE A 560 47.85 0.82 -25.20
C PHE A 560 49.31 1.23 -24.90
N THR A 561 49.51 2.12 -23.95
CA THR A 561 50.84 2.49 -23.50
C THR A 561 51.58 1.29 -22.90
N ASN A 562 50.93 0.53 -22.02
CA ASN A 562 51.43 -0.69 -21.42
C ASN A 562 51.74 -1.75 -22.48
N MET A 563 50.90 -1.88 -23.51
CA MET A 563 51.13 -2.77 -24.65
C MET A 563 52.41 -2.44 -25.39
N ILE A 564 52.65 -1.14 -25.70
CA ILE A 564 53.87 -0.70 -26.38
C ILE A 564 55.11 -0.98 -25.52
N VAL A 565 55.04 -0.75 -24.20
CA VAL A 565 56.14 -1.06 -23.27
C VAL A 565 56.42 -2.55 -23.22
N ALA A 566 55.40 -3.39 -23.10
CA ALA A 566 55.52 -4.85 -23.07
C ALA A 566 56.07 -5.42 -24.40
N GLN A 567 55.59 -4.86 -25.54
CA GLN A 567 56.12 -5.22 -26.86
C GLN A 567 57.60 -4.86 -27.01
N ASN A 568 57.99 -3.67 -26.58
CA ASN A 568 59.39 -3.25 -26.62
C ASN A 568 60.28 -4.13 -25.69
N ALA A 569 59.79 -4.45 -24.50
CA ALA A 569 60.48 -5.38 -23.59
C ALA A 569 60.60 -6.80 -24.16
N TYR A 570 59.55 -7.31 -24.81
CA TYR A 570 59.58 -8.60 -25.51
C TYR A 570 60.61 -8.60 -26.63
N VAL A 571 60.64 -7.56 -27.47
CA VAL A 571 61.61 -7.44 -28.58
C VAL A 571 63.06 -7.33 -28.04
N ALA A 572 63.25 -6.58 -26.92
CA ALA A 572 64.58 -6.46 -26.28
C ALA A 572 65.08 -7.84 -25.78
N ASN A 573 64.25 -8.62 -25.07
CA ASN A 573 64.59 -9.97 -24.61
C ASN A 573 64.83 -10.92 -25.78
N SER A 574 64.07 -10.81 -26.87
CA SER A 574 64.26 -11.58 -28.10
C SER A 574 65.64 -11.26 -28.75
N LYS A 575 66.07 -9.99 -28.71
CA LYS A 575 67.41 -9.61 -29.19
C LYS A 575 68.52 -10.20 -28.33
N VAL A 576 68.37 -10.22 -27.01
CA VAL A 576 69.34 -10.87 -26.11
C VAL A 576 69.44 -12.34 -26.47
N LEU A 577 68.33 -13.04 -26.66
CA LEU A 577 68.27 -14.45 -27.05
C LEU A 577 69.02 -14.69 -28.39
N THR A 578 68.78 -13.85 -29.41
CA THR A 578 69.45 -13.98 -30.72
C THR A 578 70.96 -13.69 -30.63
N THR A 579 71.34 -12.73 -29.82
CA THR A 579 72.76 -12.41 -29.58
C THR A 579 73.49 -13.54 -28.89
N GLU A 580 72.88 -14.09 -27.82
CA GLU A 580 73.47 -15.27 -27.11
C GLU A 580 73.58 -16.50 -28.01
N ASN A 581 72.58 -16.77 -28.84
CA ASN A 581 72.69 -17.84 -29.85
C ASN A 581 73.81 -17.59 -30.86
N SER A 582 74.06 -16.36 -31.29
CA SER A 582 75.15 -16.01 -32.18
C SER A 582 76.48 -16.19 -31.50
N VAL A 583 76.59 -15.82 -30.20
CA VAL A 583 77.82 -16.07 -29.39
C VAL A 583 78.07 -17.55 -29.21
N LEU A 584 77.07 -18.37 -28.92
CA LEU A 584 77.18 -19.82 -28.82
C LEU A 584 77.66 -20.46 -30.15
N THR A 585 77.05 -20.01 -31.25
CA THR A 585 77.46 -20.51 -32.59
C THR A 585 78.90 -20.09 -32.92
N ALA A 586 79.32 -18.86 -32.58
CA ALA A 586 80.68 -18.41 -32.74
C ALA A 586 81.67 -19.20 -31.87
N LEU A 587 81.27 -19.56 -30.64
CA LEU A 587 82.06 -20.38 -29.74
C LEU A 587 82.22 -21.78 -30.27
N GLU A 588 81.14 -22.42 -30.76
CA GLU A 588 81.22 -23.74 -31.41
C GLU A 588 82.14 -23.74 -32.64
N SER A 589 82.05 -22.69 -33.45
CA SER A 589 82.94 -22.56 -34.62
C SER A 589 84.41 -22.32 -34.27
N SER A 590 84.72 -21.80 -33.07
CA SER A 590 86.06 -21.56 -32.59
C SER A 590 86.71 -22.75 -31.92
N VAL A 591 85.98 -23.80 -31.62
CA VAL A 591 86.45 -25.05 -30.98
C VAL A 591 86.66 -26.18 -32.05
N GLN A 592 86.20 -25.98 -33.27
CA GLN A 592 86.51 -26.79 -34.42
C GLN A 592 87.82 -26.29 -35.07
#